data_5133a916560d053fcc5f75813356ad35
#
_entry.id   5133a916560d053fcc5f75813356ad35
#
_cell.length_a   1.000
_cell.length_b   1.000
_cell.length_c   1.000
_cell.angle_alpha   90.00
_cell.angle_beta   90.00
_cell.angle_gamma   90.00
#
_symmetry.space_group_name_H-M   'P 1'
#
loop_
_entity.id
_entity.type
_entity.pdbx_description
1 polymer ?
#
loop_
_entity_poly.entity_id
_entity_poly.type
_entity_poly.pdbx_seq_one_letter_code
_entity_poly.pdbx_strand_id
1 'polypeptide(L)'
;MRILVVDDEPAVRTSLERALSLEGYDVTLAADGAAALDRLAAAPPDAVILDVSMPGLDGLEVCRRMRQAGDRTPVLMLTARDAVDDRVEGLDAGADDYLVKPFALRELRARLRALLRRVDRDAGALRFADLSLDADAHEVHRGSRRIDLSRTEFTLLELFMRHPRQVLTRTQIFESVWGYDLGATSNSLGVYIGYLRRKTEGAGEPRLLHTVRGVGYVLRED
;
A
#
# COMPACT_ATOMS: atom_id res chain seq x y z
N MET A 1 -0.78 9.32 -9.66
CA MET A 1 -1.65 8.15 -9.41
C MET A 1 -3.05 8.49 -9.87
N ARG A 2 -3.68 7.57 -10.60
CA ARG A 2 -5.04 7.73 -11.14
C ARG A 2 -6.06 7.07 -10.21
N ILE A 3 -7.13 7.77 -9.87
CA ILE A 3 -8.21 7.27 -9.02
C ILE A 3 -9.52 7.33 -9.81
N LEU A 4 -10.23 6.21 -9.89
CA LEU A 4 -11.58 6.18 -10.42
C LEU A 4 -12.58 6.34 -9.27
N VAL A 5 -13.44 7.35 -9.35
CA VAL A 5 -14.53 7.59 -8.39
C VAL A 5 -15.85 7.23 -9.07
N VAL A 6 -16.57 6.30 -8.49
CA VAL A 6 -17.85 5.78 -8.98
C VAL A 6 -18.92 5.98 -7.93
N ASP A 7 -19.92 6.78 -8.23
CA ASP A 7 -21.04 7.10 -7.35
C ASP A 7 -22.19 7.68 -8.21
N ASP A 8 -23.44 7.35 -7.97
CA ASP A 8 -24.55 7.86 -8.77
C ASP A 8 -24.91 9.32 -8.42
N GLU A 9 -24.52 9.78 -7.22
CA GLU A 9 -24.76 11.15 -6.76
C GLU A 9 -23.72 12.14 -7.34
N PRO A 10 -24.12 13.11 -8.20
CA PRO A 10 -23.18 14.08 -8.77
C PRO A 10 -22.45 14.94 -7.73
N ALA A 11 -23.13 15.25 -6.61
CA ALA A 11 -22.54 16.06 -5.53
C ALA A 11 -21.39 15.34 -4.82
N VAL A 12 -21.52 14.02 -4.60
CA VAL A 12 -20.48 13.17 -4.00
C VAL A 12 -19.29 13.08 -4.96
N ARG A 13 -19.52 12.77 -6.24
CA ARG A 13 -18.46 12.71 -7.25
C ARG A 13 -17.65 14.00 -7.33
N THR A 14 -18.32 15.15 -7.44
CA THR A 14 -17.67 16.46 -7.54
C THR A 14 -16.87 16.80 -6.27
N SER A 15 -17.42 16.48 -5.09
CA SER A 15 -16.75 16.70 -3.82
C SER A 15 -15.48 15.87 -3.68
N LEU A 16 -15.55 14.58 -4.04
CA LEU A 16 -14.41 13.68 -4.00
C LEU A 16 -13.34 14.04 -5.03
N GLU A 17 -13.74 14.33 -6.27
CA GLU A 17 -12.85 14.81 -7.32
C GLU A 17 -12.03 16.01 -6.84
N ARG A 18 -12.70 17.05 -6.34
CA ARG A 18 -12.05 18.25 -5.84
C ARG A 18 -11.10 17.98 -4.69
N ALA A 19 -11.53 17.14 -3.72
CA ALA A 19 -10.74 16.83 -2.54
C ALA A 19 -9.49 16.02 -2.87
N LEU A 20 -9.57 15.08 -3.83
CA LEU A 20 -8.46 14.23 -4.23
C LEU A 20 -7.51 14.93 -5.21
N SER A 21 -8.04 15.75 -6.13
CA SER A 21 -7.21 16.55 -7.04
C SER A 21 -6.34 17.57 -6.30
N LEU A 22 -6.83 18.14 -5.18
CA LEU A 22 -6.01 18.99 -4.31
C LEU A 22 -4.84 18.26 -3.65
N GLU A 23 -4.89 16.92 -3.56
CA GLU A 23 -3.79 16.08 -3.07
C GLU A 23 -2.89 15.55 -4.20
N GLY A 24 -3.13 15.98 -5.44
CA GLY A 24 -2.29 15.63 -6.58
C GLY A 24 -2.67 14.31 -7.28
N TYR A 25 -3.85 13.74 -6.98
CA TYR A 25 -4.38 12.60 -7.71
C TYR A 25 -5.00 13.05 -9.04
N ASP A 26 -4.83 12.21 -10.07
CA ASP A 26 -5.57 12.33 -11.33
C ASP A 26 -6.88 11.55 -11.18
N VAL A 27 -8.02 12.27 -11.18
CA VAL A 27 -9.32 11.69 -10.83
C VAL A 27 -10.19 11.55 -12.07
N THR A 28 -10.69 10.33 -12.28
CA THR A 28 -11.69 10.02 -13.32
C THR A 28 -13.01 9.68 -12.64
N LEU A 29 -14.12 10.10 -13.24
CA LEU A 29 -15.46 9.92 -12.67
C LEU A 29 -16.27 8.93 -13.50
N ALA A 30 -17.10 8.12 -12.85
CA ALA A 30 -18.18 7.33 -13.46
C ALA A 30 -19.47 7.52 -12.66
N ALA A 31 -20.60 7.59 -13.34
CA ALA A 31 -21.89 7.86 -12.74
C ALA A 31 -22.69 6.59 -12.39
N ASP A 32 -22.25 5.44 -12.86
CA ASP A 32 -22.88 4.14 -12.68
C ASP A 32 -21.89 3.01 -12.90
N GLY A 33 -22.31 1.77 -12.62
CA GLY A 33 -21.46 0.60 -12.72
C GLY A 33 -21.05 0.25 -14.15
N ALA A 34 -21.88 0.54 -15.15
CA ALA A 34 -21.53 0.26 -16.55
C ALA A 34 -20.42 1.20 -17.02
N ALA A 35 -20.59 2.50 -16.78
CA ALA A 35 -19.56 3.50 -17.04
C ALA A 35 -18.25 3.21 -16.30
N ALA A 36 -18.32 2.65 -15.08
CA ALA A 36 -17.14 2.24 -14.32
C ALA A 36 -16.37 1.12 -15.04
N LEU A 37 -17.04 0.07 -15.49
CA LEU A 37 -16.41 -1.03 -16.23
C LEU A 37 -15.79 -0.57 -17.55
N ASP A 38 -16.44 0.34 -18.28
CA ASP A 38 -15.90 0.93 -19.50
C ASP A 38 -14.61 1.73 -19.22
N ARG A 39 -14.57 2.49 -18.13
CA ARG A 39 -13.38 3.25 -17.72
C ARG A 39 -12.23 2.34 -17.30
N LEU A 40 -12.52 1.29 -16.53
CA LEU A 40 -11.54 0.29 -16.12
C LEU A 40 -10.90 -0.40 -17.34
N ALA A 41 -11.69 -0.75 -18.34
CA ALA A 41 -11.19 -1.37 -19.56
C ALA A 41 -10.35 -0.42 -20.42
N ALA A 42 -10.73 0.86 -20.49
CA ALA A 42 -10.03 1.86 -21.31
C ALA A 42 -8.70 2.31 -20.70
N ALA A 43 -8.65 2.51 -19.38
CA ALA A 43 -7.48 3.03 -18.70
C ALA A 43 -7.48 2.60 -17.22
N PRO A 44 -6.79 1.49 -16.87
CA PRO A 44 -6.76 0.98 -15.50
C PRO A 44 -6.29 2.04 -14.51
N PRO A 45 -7.05 2.32 -13.43
CA PRO A 45 -6.65 3.24 -12.36
C PRO A 45 -5.74 2.54 -11.35
N ASP A 46 -5.08 3.31 -10.49
CA ASP A 46 -4.29 2.80 -9.36
C ASP A 46 -5.18 2.39 -8.16
N ALA A 47 -6.39 2.95 -8.05
CA ALA A 47 -7.42 2.53 -7.12
C ALA A 47 -8.81 2.98 -7.57
N VAL A 48 -9.84 2.29 -7.07
CA VAL A 48 -11.25 2.63 -7.29
C VAL A 48 -11.91 2.99 -5.96
N ILE A 49 -12.63 4.09 -5.92
CA ILE A 49 -13.60 4.44 -4.88
C ILE A 49 -14.98 4.16 -5.46
N LEU A 50 -15.72 3.22 -4.88
CA LEU A 50 -16.90 2.63 -5.49
C LEU A 50 -18.08 2.65 -4.53
N ASP A 51 -19.13 3.36 -4.90
CA ASP A 51 -20.39 3.28 -4.15
C ASP A 51 -21.05 1.90 -4.34
N VAL A 52 -21.55 1.35 -3.24
CA VAL A 52 -22.28 0.07 -3.26
C VAL A 52 -23.67 0.25 -3.87
N SER A 53 -24.39 1.32 -3.47
CA SER A 53 -25.81 1.48 -3.72
C SER A 53 -26.07 2.33 -4.97
N MET A 54 -25.81 1.78 -6.16
CA MET A 54 -26.08 2.47 -7.41
C MET A 54 -27.23 1.77 -8.19
N PRO A 55 -28.05 2.53 -8.94
CA PRO A 55 -29.10 1.95 -9.77
C PRO A 55 -28.51 1.14 -10.93
N GLY A 56 -29.20 0.05 -11.29
CA GLY A 56 -28.78 -0.85 -12.38
C GLY A 56 -27.68 -1.81 -11.95
N LEU A 57 -26.45 -1.56 -12.34
CA LEU A 57 -25.28 -2.35 -11.95
C LEU A 57 -24.69 -1.76 -10.65
N ASP A 58 -24.90 -2.44 -9.52
CA ASP A 58 -24.42 -2.02 -8.21
C ASP A 58 -22.90 -2.20 -8.05
N GLY A 59 -22.34 -1.58 -7.01
CA GLY A 59 -20.89 -1.61 -6.77
C GLY A 59 -20.37 -3.00 -6.42
N LEU A 60 -21.16 -3.84 -5.77
CA LEU A 60 -20.75 -5.21 -5.45
C LEU A 60 -20.56 -6.04 -6.71
N GLU A 61 -21.49 -5.91 -7.63
CA GLU A 61 -21.43 -6.62 -8.93
C GLU A 61 -20.29 -6.08 -9.81
N VAL A 62 -20.03 -4.76 -9.80
CA VAL A 62 -18.85 -4.18 -10.46
C VAL A 62 -17.57 -4.82 -9.91
N CYS A 63 -17.43 -4.90 -8.60
CA CYS A 63 -16.27 -5.49 -7.95
C CYS A 63 -16.11 -6.98 -8.29
N ARG A 64 -17.20 -7.76 -8.26
CA ARG A 64 -17.17 -9.18 -8.66
C ARG A 64 -16.68 -9.35 -10.10
N ARG A 65 -17.16 -8.53 -11.05
CA ARG A 65 -16.74 -8.58 -12.45
C ARG A 65 -15.26 -8.22 -12.61
N MET A 66 -14.77 -7.20 -11.91
CA MET A 66 -13.33 -6.89 -11.87
C MET A 66 -12.52 -8.12 -11.45
N ARG A 67 -12.88 -8.76 -10.34
CA ARG A 67 -12.17 -9.93 -9.81
C ARG A 67 -12.28 -11.15 -10.72
N GLN A 68 -13.42 -11.39 -11.36
CA GLN A 68 -13.61 -12.46 -12.36
C GLN A 68 -12.75 -12.23 -13.61
N ALA A 69 -12.53 -10.97 -14.00
CA ALA A 69 -11.63 -10.61 -15.10
C ALA A 69 -10.15 -10.67 -14.71
N GLY A 70 -9.82 -11.04 -13.46
CA GLY A 70 -8.45 -11.05 -12.93
C GLY A 70 -7.89 -9.67 -12.57
N ASP A 71 -8.73 -8.63 -12.62
CA ASP A 71 -8.34 -7.27 -12.21
C ASP A 71 -8.21 -7.21 -10.68
N ARG A 72 -7.00 -6.86 -10.22
CA ARG A 72 -6.65 -6.73 -8.80
C ARG A 72 -6.54 -5.27 -8.34
N THR A 73 -7.00 -4.33 -9.15
CA THR A 73 -7.03 -2.91 -8.75
C THR A 73 -7.71 -2.76 -7.39
N PRO A 74 -7.09 -2.10 -6.41
CA PRO A 74 -7.65 -1.91 -5.08
C PRO A 74 -8.97 -1.16 -5.13
N VAL A 75 -9.95 -1.65 -4.36
CA VAL A 75 -11.30 -1.09 -4.28
C VAL A 75 -11.62 -0.67 -2.86
N LEU A 76 -11.88 0.62 -2.67
CA LEU A 76 -12.50 1.18 -1.48
C LEU A 76 -14.00 1.31 -1.71
N MET A 77 -14.80 0.47 -1.06
CA MET A 77 -16.25 0.57 -1.13
C MET A 77 -16.77 1.71 -0.27
N LEU A 78 -17.73 2.48 -0.80
CA LEU A 78 -18.54 3.41 -0.03
C LEU A 78 -19.91 2.75 0.21
N THR A 79 -20.38 2.72 1.45
CA THR A 79 -21.66 2.09 1.78
C THR A 79 -22.50 2.98 2.70
N ALA A 80 -23.80 3.03 2.49
CA ALA A 80 -24.74 3.74 3.35
C ALA A 80 -25.20 2.90 4.57
N ARG A 81 -24.76 1.64 4.70
CA ARG A 81 -25.31 0.69 5.64
C ARG A 81 -24.33 0.25 6.72
N ASP A 82 -24.79 0.30 7.97
CA ASP A 82 -24.07 -0.16 9.17
C ASP A 82 -24.17 -1.66 9.41
N ALA A 83 -24.87 -2.42 8.58
CA ALA A 83 -25.11 -3.85 8.82
C ALA A 83 -23.81 -4.65 8.64
N VAL A 84 -23.52 -5.51 9.61
CA VAL A 84 -22.39 -6.43 9.58
C VAL A 84 -22.45 -7.32 8.33
N ASP A 85 -23.67 -7.68 7.90
CA ASP A 85 -23.92 -8.54 6.75
C ASP A 85 -23.49 -7.88 5.43
N ASP A 86 -23.70 -6.57 5.24
CA ASP A 86 -23.28 -5.86 4.03
C ASP A 86 -21.75 -5.72 3.94
N ARG A 87 -21.05 -5.71 5.07
CA ARG A 87 -19.57 -5.74 5.10
C ARG A 87 -19.02 -7.09 4.70
N VAL A 88 -19.69 -8.16 5.11
CA VAL A 88 -19.32 -9.53 4.73
C VAL A 88 -19.54 -9.72 3.24
N GLU A 89 -20.69 -9.30 2.70
CA GLU A 89 -20.96 -9.35 1.25
C GLU A 89 -19.95 -8.53 0.42
N GLY A 90 -19.52 -7.36 0.93
CA GLY A 90 -18.51 -6.53 0.27
C GLY A 90 -17.13 -7.20 0.23
N LEU A 91 -16.69 -7.85 1.32
CA LEU A 91 -15.45 -8.62 1.37
C LEU A 91 -15.53 -9.85 0.47
N ASP A 92 -16.66 -10.55 0.46
CA ASP A 92 -16.90 -11.71 -0.41
C ASP A 92 -16.94 -11.31 -1.88
N ALA A 93 -17.34 -10.06 -2.20
CA ALA A 93 -17.25 -9.48 -3.54
C ALA A 93 -15.81 -9.15 -3.96
N GLY A 94 -14.86 -9.20 -3.02
CA GLY A 94 -13.43 -8.96 -3.28
C GLY A 94 -12.97 -7.51 -3.11
N ALA A 95 -13.71 -6.67 -2.37
CA ALA A 95 -13.25 -5.34 -1.98
C ALA A 95 -12.07 -5.42 -0.98
N ASP A 96 -11.21 -4.41 -1.02
CA ASP A 96 -10.00 -4.35 -0.16
C ASP A 96 -10.23 -3.57 1.15
N ASP A 97 -11.16 -2.63 1.15
CA ASP A 97 -11.58 -1.87 2.34
C ASP A 97 -12.95 -1.22 2.10
N TYR A 98 -13.60 -0.72 3.16
CA TYR A 98 -14.83 0.04 3.05
C TYR A 98 -14.90 1.21 3.99
N LEU A 99 -15.79 2.15 3.64
CA LEU A 99 -16.06 3.35 4.37
C LEU A 99 -17.55 3.62 4.40
N VAL A 100 -18.10 3.79 5.59
CA VAL A 100 -19.54 4.01 5.81
C VAL A 100 -19.88 5.47 5.57
N LYS A 101 -20.93 5.75 4.78
CA LYS A 101 -21.53 7.08 4.62
C LYS A 101 -22.47 7.40 5.82
N PRO A 102 -22.41 8.65 6.40
CA PRO A 102 -21.52 9.73 6.03
C PRO A 102 -20.12 9.58 6.61
N PHE A 103 -19.10 9.96 5.86
CA PHE A 103 -17.70 9.83 6.26
C PHE A 103 -16.96 11.17 6.30
N ALA A 104 -15.90 11.22 7.09
CA ALA A 104 -14.98 12.34 7.07
C ALA A 104 -13.95 12.18 5.93
N LEU A 105 -13.68 13.24 5.17
CA LEU A 105 -12.67 13.22 4.10
C LEU A 105 -11.30 12.78 4.59
N ARG A 106 -10.93 13.13 5.82
CA ARG A 106 -9.66 12.66 6.43
C ARG A 106 -9.57 11.14 6.53
N GLU A 107 -10.69 10.47 6.80
CA GLU A 107 -10.75 9.02 6.91
C GLU A 107 -10.63 8.37 5.52
N LEU A 108 -11.40 8.83 4.54
CA LEU A 108 -11.31 8.38 3.15
C LEU A 108 -9.87 8.48 2.63
N ARG A 109 -9.22 9.61 2.85
CA ARG A 109 -7.82 9.84 2.46
C ARG A 109 -6.84 8.90 3.14
N ALA A 110 -7.04 8.62 4.43
CA ALA A 110 -6.18 7.69 5.18
C ALA A 110 -6.31 6.26 4.63
N ARG A 111 -7.55 5.81 4.35
CA ARG A 111 -7.83 4.49 3.77
C ARG A 111 -7.32 4.38 2.34
N LEU A 112 -7.55 5.38 1.50
CA LEU A 112 -7.05 5.41 0.13
C LEU A 112 -5.52 5.32 0.09
N ARG A 113 -4.80 6.09 0.93
CA ARG A 113 -3.35 5.98 1.05
C ARG A 113 -2.90 4.60 1.52
N ALA A 114 -3.66 3.95 2.40
CA ALA A 114 -3.35 2.59 2.86
C ALA A 114 -3.51 1.56 1.72
N LEU A 115 -4.54 1.71 0.89
CA LEU A 115 -4.76 0.88 -0.30
C LEU A 115 -3.68 1.11 -1.36
N LEU A 116 -3.36 2.36 -1.68
CA LEU A 116 -2.34 2.70 -2.66
C LEU A 116 -0.94 2.22 -2.25
N ARG A 117 -0.62 2.20 -0.95
CA ARG A 117 0.61 1.55 -0.47
C ARG A 117 0.69 0.06 -0.78
N ARG A 118 -0.46 -0.64 -0.93
CA ARG A 118 -0.49 -2.03 -1.39
C ARG A 118 -0.19 -2.13 -2.89
N VAL A 119 -0.65 -1.18 -3.70
CA VAL A 119 -0.35 -1.12 -5.14
C VAL A 119 1.15 -0.93 -5.39
N ASP A 120 1.80 -0.04 -4.64
CA ASP A 120 3.25 0.12 -4.70
C ASP A 120 3.99 -1.17 -4.24
N ARG A 121 3.31 -2.06 -3.50
CA ARG A 121 3.81 -3.38 -3.12
C ARG A 121 3.64 -4.43 -4.21
N ASP A 122 2.51 -4.39 -4.95
CA ASP A 122 2.22 -5.31 -6.07
C ASP A 122 3.08 -5.05 -7.33
N ALA A 123 3.83 -3.94 -7.37
CA ALA A 123 4.76 -3.61 -8.45
C ALA A 123 6.05 -4.47 -8.46
N GLY A 124 5.96 -5.72 -8.00
CA GLY A 124 7.03 -6.71 -8.04
C GLY A 124 7.98 -6.64 -6.83
N ALA A 125 8.76 -7.67 -6.65
CA ALA A 125 9.77 -7.77 -5.61
C ALA A 125 10.67 -6.54 -5.60
N LEU A 126 10.82 -5.89 -4.44
CA LEU A 126 11.78 -4.81 -4.26
C LEU A 126 13.18 -5.33 -4.59
N ARG A 127 13.94 -4.58 -5.38
CA ARG A 127 15.27 -4.98 -5.79
C ARG A 127 16.27 -3.86 -5.52
N PHE A 128 17.40 -4.22 -4.95
CA PHE A 128 18.54 -3.33 -4.76
C PHE A 128 19.84 -4.13 -4.85
N ALA A 129 20.68 -3.84 -5.83
CA ALA A 129 21.82 -4.66 -6.20
C ALA A 129 21.38 -6.13 -6.43
N ASP A 130 21.97 -7.10 -5.75
CA ASP A 130 21.60 -8.51 -5.79
C ASP A 130 20.60 -8.93 -4.67
N LEU A 131 20.09 -7.96 -3.90
CA LEU A 131 19.07 -8.18 -2.87
C LEU A 131 17.67 -8.04 -3.49
N SER A 132 16.79 -9.00 -3.24
CA SER A 132 15.39 -8.94 -3.61
C SER A 132 14.50 -9.29 -2.43
N LEU A 133 13.38 -8.59 -2.31
CA LEU A 133 12.38 -8.79 -1.26
C LEU A 133 11.00 -8.80 -1.90
N ASP A 134 10.31 -9.93 -1.77
CA ASP A 134 8.92 -10.09 -2.15
C ASP A 134 8.06 -9.90 -0.90
N ALA A 135 7.27 -8.82 -0.86
CA ALA A 135 6.47 -8.48 0.30
C ALA A 135 5.25 -9.39 0.45
N ASP A 136 4.71 -9.91 -0.64
CA ASP A 136 3.51 -10.74 -0.66
C ASP A 136 3.84 -12.20 -0.32
N ALA A 137 4.91 -12.73 -0.90
CA ALA A 137 5.42 -14.04 -0.56
C ALA A 137 6.16 -14.06 0.80
N HIS A 138 6.46 -12.89 1.38
CA HIS A 138 7.30 -12.74 2.57
C HIS A 138 8.67 -13.39 2.40
N GLU A 139 9.26 -13.27 1.21
CA GLU A 139 10.52 -13.89 0.83
C GLU A 139 11.61 -12.86 0.57
N VAL A 140 12.83 -13.21 0.98
CA VAL A 140 14.01 -12.38 0.75
C VAL A 140 15.12 -13.24 0.17
N HIS A 141 15.77 -12.74 -0.88
CA HIS A 141 16.91 -13.41 -1.50
C HIS A 141 18.08 -12.45 -1.67
N ARG A 142 19.29 -12.99 -1.56
CA ARG A 142 20.54 -12.35 -1.96
C ARG A 142 21.15 -13.14 -3.10
N GLY A 143 21.09 -12.64 -4.34
CA GLY A 143 21.32 -13.44 -5.51
C GLY A 143 20.37 -14.64 -5.57
N SER A 144 20.91 -15.87 -5.57
CA SER A 144 20.12 -17.11 -5.50
C SER A 144 19.86 -17.62 -4.07
N ARG A 145 20.47 -17.00 -3.05
CA ARG A 145 20.40 -17.45 -1.67
C ARG A 145 19.18 -16.87 -0.97
N ARG A 146 18.27 -17.73 -0.49
CA ARG A 146 17.15 -17.33 0.37
C ARG A 146 17.67 -16.91 1.75
N ILE A 147 17.08 -15.84 2.28
CA ILE A 147 17.39 -15.29 3.62
C ILE A 147 16.16 -15.40 4.49
N ASP A 148 16.26 -16.12 5.60
CA ASP A 148 15.18 -16.20 6.59
C ASP A 148 15.26 -15.03 7.57
N LEU A 149 14.27 -14.17 7.54
CA LEU A 149 14.13 -13.02 8.39
C LEU A 149 12.97 -13.19 9.38
N SER A 150 13.14 -12.70 10.60
CA SER A 150 12.01 -12.49 11.50
C SER A 150 11.13 -11.36 10.96
N ARG A 151 9.89 -11.26 11.46
CA ARG A 151 8.94 -10.21 11.03
C ARG A 151 9.53 -8.80 11.15
N THR A 152 10.20 -8.50 12.27
CA THR A 152 10.82 -7.18 12.49
C THR A 152 11.99 -6.92 11.55
N GLU A 153 12.84 -7.93 11.31
CA GLU A 153 13.95 -7.82 10.37
C GLU A 153 13.44 -7.61 8.93
N PHE A 154 12.36 -8.31 8.56
CA PHE A 154 11.73 -8.17 7.26
C PHE A 154 11.18 -6.75 7.06
N THR A 155 10.37 -6.25 8.00
CA THR A 155 9.82 -4.88 7.95
C THR A 155 10.92 -3.81 7.89
N LEU A 156 12.00 -4.01 8.65
CA LEU A 156 13.15 -3.11 8.66
C LEU A 156 13.90 -3.12 7.31
N LEU A 157 14.11 -4.30 6.72
CA LEU A 157 14.73 -4.43 5.41
C LEU A 157 13.85 -3.82 4.32
N GLU A 158 12.55 -4.10 4.34
CA GLU A 158 11.57 -3.53 3.44
C GLU A 158 11.61 -2.00 3.47
N LEU A 159 11.65 -1.41 4.67
CA LEU A 159 11.76 0.05 4.82
C LEU A 159 12.99 0.60 4.10
N PHE A 160 14.16 -0.03 4.26
CA PHE A 160 15.37 0.40 3.58
C PHE A 160 15.31 0.19 2.06
N MET A 161 14.74 -0.91 1.60
CA MET A 161 14.60 -1.21 0.18
C MET A 161 13.59 -0.29 -0.54
N ARG A 162 12.66 0.30 0.20
CA ARG A 162 11.76 1.36 -0.31
C ARG A 162 12.41 2.75 -0.38
N HIS A 163 13.53 2.93 0.34
CA HIS A 163 14.27 4.20 0.42
C HIS A 163 15.76 3.99 0.09
N PRO A 164 16.11 3.40 -1.09
CA PRO A 164 17.48 3.11 -1.45
C PRO A 164 18.27 4.41 -1.58
N ARG A 165 19.52 4.41 -1.10
CA ARG A 165 20.46 5.55 -1.10
C ARG A 165 20.02 6.75 -0.25
N GLN A 166 18.88 6.65 0.44
CA GLN A 166 18.43 7.66 1.40
C GLN A 166 18.91 7.31 2.81
N VAL A 167 19.46 8.29 3.53
CA VAL A 167 19.77 8.14 4.94
C VAL A 167 18.48 8.26 5.74
N LEU A 168 18.11 7.20 6.46
CA LEU A 168 16.99 7.20 7.39
C LEU A 168 17.50 7.43 8.80
N THR A 169 16.93 8.41 9.48
CA THR A 169 17.28 8.70 10.89
C THR A 169 16.74 7.63 11.81
N ARG A 170 17.31 7.53 13.01
CA ARG A 170 16.84 6.56 14.04
C ARG A 170 15.36 6.76 14.35
N THR A 171 14.91 8.00 14.52
CA THR A 171 13.50 8.34 14.78
C THR A 171 12.59 7.88 13.64
N GLN A 172 12.91 8.20 12.39
CA GLN A 172 12.13 7.74 11.23
C GLN A 172 12.01 6.21 11.17
N ILE A 173 13.10 5.50 11.46
CA ILE A 173 13.09 4.04 11.47
C ILE A 173 12.20 3.50 12.61
N PHE A 174 12.31 4.06 13.83
CA PHE A 174 11.48 3.63 14.96
C PHE A 174 10.00 3.87 14.70
N GLU A 175 9.61 5.04 14.24
CA GLU A 175 8.23 5.39 13.90
C GLU A 175 7.67 4.46 12.82
N SER A 176 8.46 4.16 11.78
CA SER A 176 8.01 3.33 10.66
C SER A 176 7.87 1.86 11.00
N VAL A 177 8.76 1.31 11.83
CA VAL A 177 8.83 -0.14 12.13
C VAL A 177 8.03 -0.50 13.38
N TRP A 178 8.06 0.34 14.41
CA TRP A 178 7.44 0.05 15.72
C TRP A 178 6.27 0.96 16.07
N GLY A 179 6.02 2.02 15.29
CA GLY A 179 4.87 2.94 15.49
C GLY A 179 5.06 3.98 16.61
N TYR A 180 6.23 4.02 17.23
CA TYR A 180 6.55 4.97 18.30
C TYR A 180 8.07 5.23 18.39
N ASP A 181 8.44 6.40 18.91
CA ASP A 181 9.83 6.74 19.22
C ASP A 181 10.15 6.30 20.66
N LEU A 182 10.99 5.28 20.82
CA LEU A 182 11.51 4.84 22.12
C LEU A 182 12.58 5.79 22.70
N GLY A 183 12.83 6.93 22.05
CA GLY A 183 13.92 7.84 22.40
C GLY A 183 15.31 7.29 22.02
N ALA A 184 16.28 8.17 22.04
CA ALA A 184 17.68 7.88 21.65
C ALA A 184 18.38 6.80 22.50
N THR A 185 17.75 6.31 23.56
CA THR A 185 18.33 5.40 24.56
C THR A 185 18.18 3.92 24.22
N SER A 186 17.29 3.54 23.28
CA SER A 186 17.11 2.13 22.90
C SER A 186 18.20 1.67 21.92
N ASN A 187 19.02 0.70 22.38
CA ASN A 187 20.05 0.08 21.53
C ASN A 187 19.50 -1.02 20.60
N SER A 188 18.18 -1.28 20.63
CA SER A 188 17.53 -2.37 19.90
C SER A 188 17.72 -2.26 18.38
N LEU A 189 17.63 -1.05 17.82
CA LEU A 189 17.84 -0.84 16.37
C LEU A 189 19.25 -1.30 15.93
N GLY A 190 20.29 -1.00 16.73
CA GLY A 190 21.66 -1.44 16.42
C GLY A 190 21.79 -2.97 16.38
N VAL A 191 21.06 -3.66 17.24
CA VAL A 191 21.01 -5.14 17.27
C VAL A 191 20.34 -5.69 16.01
N TYR A 192 19.18 -5.15 15.61
CA TYR A 192 18.50 -5.58 14.38
C TYR A 192 19.30 -5.28 13.11
N ILE A 193 19.97 -4.13 13.05
CA ILE A 193 20.90 -3.81 11.97
C ILE A 193 22.05 -4.83 11.92
N GLY A 194 22.58 -5.21 13.08
CA GLY A 194 23.61 -6.26 13.19
C GLY A 194 23.10 -7.62 12.67
N TYR A 195 21.87 -7.99 12.99
CA TYR A 195 21.26 -9.22 12.52
C TYR A 195 21.03 -9.20 11.00
N LEU A 196 20.50 -8.10 10.45
CA LEU A 196 20.33 -7.93 9.02
C LEU A 196 21.66 -8.05 8.28
N ARG A 197 22.70 -7.33 8.71
CA ARG A 197 24.02 -7.44 8.10
C ARG A 197 24.52 -8.87 8.09
N ARG A 198 24.50 -9.55 9.24
CA ARG A 198 24.96 -10.95 9.34
C ARG A 198 24.20 -11.87 8.39
N LYS A 199 22.89 -11.66 8.22
CA LYS A 199 22.06 -12.50 7.33
C LYS A 199 22.23 -12.14 5.86
N THR A 200 22.36 -10.87 5.53
CA THR A 200 22.53 -10.41 4.14
C THR A 200 23.97 -10.52 3.63
N GLU A 201 24.96 -10.59 4.52
CA GLU A 201 26.40 -10.69 4.19
C GLU A 201 26.96 -12.08 4.53
N GLY A 202 26.09 -13.09 4.82
CA GLY A 202 26.48 -14.37 5.44
C GLY A 202 27.31 -15.31 4.56
N ALA A 203 27.32 -15.12 3.25
CA ALA A 203 28.15 -15.88 2.31
C ALA A 203 29.29 -15.04 1.71
N GLY A 204 29.65 -13.93 2.34
CA GLY A 204 30.72 -13.04 1.88
C GLY A 204 30.24 -11.96 0.90
N GLU A 205 28.95 -11.75 0.81
CA GLU A 205 28.40 -10.70 -0.05
C GLU A 205 28.81 -9.31 0.44
N PRO A 206 28.97 -8.32 -0.48
CA PRO A 206 29.34 -6.97 -0.10
C PRO A 206 28.26 -6.31 0.77
N ARG A 207 28.72 -5.42 1.66
CA ARG A 207 27.81 -4.67 2.53
C ARG A 207 26.91 -3.74 1.74
N LEU A 208 25.60 -3.79 2.04
CA LEU A 208 24.65 -2.85 1.49
C LEU A 208 24.03 -1.92 2.55
N LEU A 209 23.97 -2.38 3.80
CA LEU A 209 23.39 -1.60 4.90
C LEU A 209 24.48 -0.89 5.70
N HIS A 210 24.62 0.42 5.52
CA HIS A 210 25.69 1.23 6.11
C HIS A 210 25.21 2.08 7.28
N THR A 211 26.14 2.42 8.18
CA THR A 211 25.91 3.35 9.29
C THR A 211 26.40 4.74 8.91
N VAL A 212 25.54 5.74 9.01
CA VAL A 212 25.90 7.14 8.95
C VAL A 212 26.04 7.64 10.38
N ARG A 213 27.29 7.81 10.86
CA ARG A 213 27.58 8.13 12.26
C ARG A 213 26.85 9.40 12.70
N GLY A 214 26.17 9.31 13.85
CA GLY A 214 25.42 10.43 14.43
C GLY A 214 24.08 10.74 13.75
N VAL A 215 23.73 10.07 12.62
CA VAL A 215 22.51 10.34 11.85
C VAL A 215 21.57 9.12 11.83
N GLY A 216 22.06 7.99 11.29
CA GLY A 216 21.19 6.83 11.09
C GLY A 216 21.82 5.76 10.21
N TYR A 217 21.01 5.21 9.29
CA TYR A 217 21.42 4.11 8.43
C TYR A 217 20.96 4.34 6.98
N VAL A 218 21.63 3.70 6.04
CA VAL A 218 21.33 3.81 4.62
C VAL A 218 21.60 2.47 3.91
N LEU A 219 20.72 2.11 2.98
CA LEU A 219 20.95 1.01 2.04
C LEU A 219 21.60 1.59 0.77
N ARG A 220 22.85 1.21 0.49
CA ARG A 220 23.61 1.64 -0.68
C ARG A 220 24.69 0.63 -1.02
N GLU A 221 25.19 0.69 -2.24
CA GLU A 221 26.47 0.09 -2.64
C GLU A 221 27.62 0.98 -2.18
N ASP A 222 28.83 0.45 -2.03
CA ASP A 222 30.03 1.20 -1.69
C ASP A 222 30.47 2.13 -2.83
#